data_ed8ef6728ceb8c9c938c257c84f6b335
#
_entry.id   ed8ef6728ceb8c9c938c257c84f6b335
#
_cell.length_a   1.000
_cell.length_b   1.000
_cell.length_c   1.000
_cell.angle_alpha   90.00
_cell.angle_beta   90.00
_cell.angle_gamma   90.00
#
_symmetry.space_group_name_H-M   'P 1'
#
loop_
_entity.id
_entity.type
_entity.pdbx_description
1 polymer ?
#
loop_
_entity_poly.entity_id
_entity_poly.type
_entity_poly.pdbx_seq_one_letter_code
_entity_poly.pdbx_strand_id
1 'polypeptide(L)'
;MTKRKSDFTLPTLDDLFTTQAERDDAKLERVKNIPLDKLHPFKNHPFKILNNEEMERMIESIRKVGTITPALARPLPDGGYELISGHRRLAACQVLEIETMPVIVREMSDDEAVIAMVDANLQRETILPSEKAFAYKMKLEAVKHQGVTSRQVGEKLLSVTQVSRDSDDSERQIQRYIRLTYLIPELLSMVDDNKIAFNPAVEISYLDREEQLTLLDAINMNDCTPSHAQSIRLKKMSQDGLLTADAIYAVLSEEKPNQKEQIKLPRDELRKYFPQNYSDEQIKRDILKGLELLKRQRERNRDAR
;
A
#
# COMPACT_ATOMS: atom_id res chain seq x y z
N MET A 1 -27.76 29.25 39.15
CA MET A 1 -27.39 30.34 38.23
C MET A 1 -25.88 30.51 38.25
N THR A 2 -25.17 29.85 37.36
CA THR A 2 -23.69 29.90 37.26
C THR A 2 -23.33 30.75 36.05
N LYS A 3 -22.71 31.91 36.33
CA LYS A 3 -22.23 32.86 35.30
C LYS A 3 -21.12 32.21 34.47
N ARG A 4 -21.35 32.08 33.15
CA ARG A 4 -20.28 31.83 32.16
C ARG A 4 -19.35 33.05 32.15
N LYS A 5 -18.09 32.87 32.56
CA LYS A 5 -17.02 33.83 32.24
C LYS A 5 -16.75 33.71 30.73
N SER A 6 -17.02 34.76 29.99
CA SER A 6 -16.49 34.94 28.65
C SER A 6 -15.01 35.30 28.79
N ASP A 7 -14.10 34.41 28.33
CA ASP A 7 -12.70 34.75 28.15
C ASP A 7 -12.62 35.78 26.99
N PHE A 8 -12.67 37.01 27.35
CA PHE A 8 -12.40 38.11 26.43
C PHE A 8 -10.90 38.38 26.49
N THR A 9 -10.15 37.79 25.58
CA THR A 9 -8.73 38.11 25.36
C THR A 9 -8.70 39.47 24.63
N LEU A 10 -8.19 40.51 25.31
CA LEU A 10 -7.94 41.79 24.68
C LEU A 10 -6.91 41.64 23.58
N PRO A 11 -7.13 42.16 22.36
CA PRO A 11 -6.15 42.16 21.29
C PRO A 11 -4.86 42.87 21.75
N THR A 12 -3.69 42.33 21.35
CA THR A 12 -2.40 42.95 21.64
C THR A 12 -2.28 44.31 20.98
N LEU A 13 -1.45 45.22 21.51
CA LEU A 13 -1.20 46.54 20.90
C LEU A 13 -0.80 46.44 19.43
N ASP A 14 -0.03 45.41 19.06
CA ASP A 14 0.36 45.13 17.67
C ASP A 14 -0.82 44.78 16.76
N ASP A 15 -1.83 44.07 17.28
CA ASP A 15 -3.06 43.76 16.55
C ASP A 15 -3.91 44.99 16.21
N LEU A 16 -3.76 46.08 16.97
CA LEU A 16 -4.49 47.33 16.77
C LEU A 16 -3.86 48.24 15.69
N PHE A 17 -2.57 48.09 15.41
CA PHE A 17 -1.83 48.95 14.47
C PHE A 17 -1.50 48.29 13.13
N THR A 18 -1.73 46.96 12.97
CA THR A 18 -1.57 46.30 11.66
C THR A 18 -2.79 46.55 10.77
N THR A 19 -2.55 46.97 9.54
CA THR A 19 -3.61 47.11 8.53
C THR A 19 -4.19 45.75 8.15
N GLN A 20 -5.44 45.73 7.61
CA GLN A 20 -6.04 44.48 7.13
C GLN A 20 -5.15 43.79 6.06
N ALA A 21 -4.50 44.59 5.18
CA ALA A 21 -3.58 44.13 4.17
C ALA A 21 -2.33 43.41 4.77
N GLU A 22 -1.78 43.95 5.85
CA GLU A 22 -0.63 43.35 6.57
C GLU A 22 -1.05 42.05 7.30
N ARG A 23 -2.26 41.97 7.83
CA ARG A 23 -2.80 40.75 8.44
C ARG A 23 -3.04 39.67 7.39
N ASP A 24 -3.53 40.03 6.21
CA ASP A 24 -3.77 39.12 5.10
C ASP A 24 -2.41 38.67 4.48
N ASP A 25 -1.41 39.56 4.39
CA ASP A 25 -0.05 39.26 3.96
C ASP A 25 0.69 38.36 4.97
N ALA A 26 0.46 38.55 6.27
CA ALA A 26 1.03 37.68 7.32
C ALA A 26 0.43 36.25 7.30
N LYS A 27 -0.78 36.07 6.76
CA LYS A 27 -1.41 34.76 6.56
C LYS A 27 -0.96 34.06 5.27
N LEU A 28 -0.29 34.77 4.36
CA LEU A 28 0.23 34.17 3.14
C LEU A 28 1.34 33.19 3.46
N GLU A 29 1.24 31.98 2.92
CA GLU A 29 2.28 30.98 3.03
C GLU A 29 3.54 31.44 2.30
N ARG A 30 4.60 31.71 3.06
CA ARG A 30 5.90 32.12 2.49
C ARG A 30 6.89 30.98 2.50
N VAL A 31 7.62 30.83 1.39
CA VAL A 31 8.76 29.92 1.32
C VAL A 31 9.90 30.49 2.16
N LYS A 32 10.40 29.69 3.12
CA LYS A 32 11.54 30.01 3.97
C LYS A 32 12.67 29.03 3.68
N ASN A 33 13.90 29.50 3.56
CA ASN A 33 15.07 28.63 3.53
C ASN A 33 15.40 28.21 4.96
N ILE A 34 15.19 26.93 5.28
CA ILE A 34 15.38 26.37 6.62
C ILE A 34 16.65 25.51 6.62
N PRO A 35 17.55 25.66 7.61
CA PRO A 35 18.69 24.78 7.80
C PRO A 35 18.28 23.32 7.95
N LEU A 36 19.00 22.38 7.32
CA LEU A 36 18.63 20.96 7.31
C LEU A 36 18.68 20.33 8.71
N ASP A 37 19.54 20.83 9.59
CA ASP A 37 19.64 20.39 11.00
C ASP A 37 18.40 20.71 11.84
N LYS A 38 17.57 21.68 11.39
CA LYS A 38 16.29 22.03 12.03
C LYS A 38 15.09 21.30 11.44
N LEU A 39 15.30 20.49 10.40
CA LEU A 39 14.25 19.69 9.76
C LEU A 39 14.27 18.26 10.28
N HIS A 40 13.23 17.87 10.98
CA HIS A 40 13.09 16.53 11.52
C HIS A 40 12.11 15.72 10.65
N PRO A 41 12.41 14.44 10.36
CA PRO A 41 11.50 13.59 9.60
C PRO A 41 10.19 13.37 10.38
N PHE A 42 9.08 13.17 9.65
CA PHE A 42 7.79 12.85 10.24
C PHE A 42 7.85 11.56 11.06
N LYS A 43 7.31 11.60 12.27
CA LYS A 43 7.30 10.45 13.17
C LYS A 43 6.46 9.30 12.56
N ASN A 44 7.02 8.08 12.52
CA ASN A 44 6.38 6.89 11.95
C ASN A 44 5.99 7.04 10.47
N HIS A 45 6.79 7.74 9.69
CA HIS A 45 6.57 7.94 8.25
C HIS A 45 6.49 6.58 7.53
N PRO A 46 5.37 6.22 6.89
CA PRO A 46 5.18 4.88 6.33
C PRO A 46 5.94 4.65 5.01
N PHE A 47 6.27 5.73 4.30
CA PHE A 47 6.90 5.66 2.97
C PHE A 47 8.41 5.60 3.09
N LYS A 48 9.02 4.59 2.47
CA LYS A 48 10.46 4.38 2.48
C LYS A 48 11.16 5.30 1.47
N ILE A 49 12.37 5.74 1.81
CA ILE A 49 13.26 6.41 0.86
C ILE A 49 14.12 5.31 0.24
N LEU A 50 13.85 5.00 -1.03
CA LEU A 50 14.59 3.99 -1.77
C LEU A 50 15.76 4.64 -2.51
N ASN A 51 16.95 4.04 -2.41
CA ASN A 51 18.11 4.40 -3.22
C ASN A 51 17.99 3.71 -4.59
N ASN A 52 17.24 4.33 -5.48
CA ASN A 52 16.98 3.84 -6.83
C ASN A 52 17.34 4.93 -7.86
N GLU A 53 17.25 4.59 -9.15
CA GLU A 53 17.51 5.53 -10.25
C GLU A 53 16.72 6.84 -10.15
N GLU A 54 15.50 6.81 -9.61
CA GLU A 54 14.70 8.03 -9.41
C GLU A 54 15.32 8.94 -8.35
N MET A 55 15.92 8.36 -7.30
CA MET A 55 16.64 9.14 -6.29
C MET A 55 17.90 9.75 -6.86
N GLU A 56 18.64 9.00 -7.68
CA GLU A 56 19.84 9.52 -8.38
C GLU A 56 19.49 10.66 -9.33
N ARG A 57 18.42 10.53 -10.11
CA ARG A 57 17.91 11.61 -10.97
C ARG A 57 17.50 12.85 -10.16
N MET A 58 16.89 12.66 -8.99
CA MET A 58 16.52 13.76 -8.11
C MET A 58 17.77 14.47 -7.56
N ILE A 59 18.79 13.74 -7.10
CA ILE A 59 20.05 14.29 -6.63
C ILE A 59 20.73 15.12 -7.74
N GLU A 60 20.79 14.56 -8.96
CA GLU A 60 21.38 15.24 -10.11
C GLU A 60 20.59 16.51 -10.51
N SER A 61 19.27 16.46 -10.44
CA SER A 61 18.41 17.63 -10.68
C SER A 61 18.66 18.73 -9.64
N ILE A 62 18.69 18.37 -8.36
CA ILE A 62 18.95 19.34 -7.27
C ILE A 62 20.35 19.92 -7.38
N ARG A 63 21.37 19.15 -7.78
CA ARG A 63 22.74 19.63 -8.03
C ARG A 63 22.76 20.68 -9.12
N LYS A 64 21.98 20.54 -10.19
CA LYS A 64 21.97 21.45 -11.34
C LYS A 64 21.20 22.75 -11.12
N VAL A 65 20.00 22.61 -10.55
CA VAL A 65 19.02 23.71 -10.52
C VAL A 65 18.52 24.06 -9.13
N GLY A 66 19.02 23.39 -8.09
CA GLY A 66 18.53 23.53 -6.72
C GLY A 66 17.16 22.89 -6.48
N THR A 67 16.63 23.10 -5.30
CA THR A 67 15.28 22.61 -4.92
C THR A 67 14.22 23.61 -5.39
N ILE A 68 13.59 23.36 -6.56
CA ILE A 68 12.59 24.24 -7.16
C ILE A 68 11.27 24.19 -6.37
N THR A 69 10.80 22.99 -6.02
CA THR A 69 9.54 22.80 -5.30
C THR A 69 9.80 22.83 -3.79
N PRO A 70 9.20 23.76 -3.02
CA PRO A 70 9.41 23.81 -1.57
C PRO A 70 8.82 22.56 -0.89
N ALA A 71 9.44 22.16 0.22
CA ALA A 71 8.90 21.16 1.12
C ALA A 71 7.76 21.76 1.98
N LEU A 72 6.96 20.90 2.64
CA LEU A 72 5.97 21.30 3.61
C LEU A 72 6.42 20.82 4.99
N ALA A 73 6.39 21.71 5.99
CA ALA A 73 6.71 21.37 7.38
C ALA A 73 5.81 22.13 8.34
N ARG A 74 5.74 21.64 9.60
CA ARG A 74 5.09 22.34 10.70
C ARG A 74 6.10 22.66 11.80
N PRO A 75 5.88 23.72 12.61
CA PRO A 75 6.74 24.01 13.75
C PRO A 75 6.59 22.95 14.85
N LEU A 76 7.70 22.66 15.55
CA LEU A 76 7.71 21.81 16.74
C LEU A 76 7.77 22.67 18.01
N PRO A 77 7.14 22.25 19.13
CA PRO A 77 7.11 23.02 20.38
C PRO A 77 8.50 23.28 21.00
N ASP A 78 9.41 22.34 20.79
CA ASP A 78 10.81 22.38 21.27
C ASP A 78 11.79 23.12 20.38
N GLY A 79 11.28 23.72 19.30
CA GLY A 79 12.04 24.36 18.23
C GLY A 79 12.38 23.42 17.09
N GLY A 80 12.58 23.97 15.90
CA GLY A 80 12.73 23.19 14.68
C GLY A 80 11.38 22.91 13.99
N TYR A 81 11.41 22.02 13.00
CA TYR A 81 10.26 21.78 12.14
C TYR A 81 10.13 20.29 11.81
N GLU A 82 8.92 19.76 11.88
CA GLU A 82 8.61 18.41 11.42
C GLU A 82 8.22 18.44 9.93
N LEU A 83 8.93 17.67 9.13
CA LEU A 83 8.74 17.63 7.68
C LEU A 83 7.52 16.78 7.34
N ILE A 84 6.50 17.37 6.75
CA ILE A 84 5.27 16.70 6.30
C ILE A 84 5.44 16.11 4.90
N SER A 85 6.07 16.86 3.98
CA SER A 85 6.34 16.44 2.62
C SER A 85 7.71 16.91 2.16
N GLY A 86 8.40 16.10 1.34
CA GLY A 86 9.71 16.42 0.80
C GLY A 86 10.87 15.63 1.40
N HIS A 87 10.62 14.50 2.08
CA HIS A 87 11.66 13.65 2.68
C HIS A 87 12.75 13.21 1.69
N ARG A 88 12.38 12.86 0.44
CA ARG A 88 13.36 12.52 -0.61
C ARG A 88 14.23 13.71 -0.99
N ARG A 89 13.67 14.94 -1.01
CA ARG A 89 14.43 16.18 -1.27
C ARG A 89 15.37 16.50 -0.13
N LEU A 90 14.91 16.32 1.13
CA LEU A 90 15.79 16.45 2.30
C LEU A 90 16.97 15.48 2.20
N ALA A 91 16.73 14.20 1.92
CA ALA A 91 17.79 13.20 1.76
C ALA A 91 18.76 13.57 0.61
N ALA A 92 18.24 14.06 -0.52
CA ALA A 92 19.09 14.51 -1.62
C ALA A 92 19.93 15.74 -1.25
N CYS A 93 19.37 16.71 -0.52
CA CYS A 93 20.12 17.87 -0.02
C CYS A 93 21.23 17.46 0.97
N GLN A 94 20.96 16.46 1.83
CA GLN A 94 21.97 15.90 2.74
C GLN A 94 23.13 15.25 1.98
N VAL A 95 22.84 14.45 0.94
CA VAL A 95 23.88 13.83 0.09
C VAL A 95 24.73 14.90 -0.64
N LEU A 96 24.13 16.03 -0.99
CA LEU A 96 24.79 17.14 -1.67
C LEU A 96 25.43 18.13 -0.71
N GLU A 97 25.38 17.92 0.60
CA GLU A 97 25.91 18.81 1.64
C GLU A 97 25.35 20.25 1.54
N ILE A 98 24.10 20.41 1.10
CA ILE A 98 23.42 21.69 1.03
C ILE A 98 22.99 22.10 2.44
N GLU A 99 23.25 23.34 2.84
CA GLU A 99 22.99 23.81 4.20
C GLU A 99 21.52 24.09 4.48
N THR A 100 20.77 24.56 3.48
CA THR A 100 19.36 24.97 3.65
C THR A 100 18.48 24.42 2.53
N MET A 101 17.18 24.24 2.83
CA MET A 101 16.17 23.82 1.86
C MET A 101 14.96 24.76 1.89
N PRO A 102 14.33 25.08 0.73
CA PRO A 102 13.09 25.87 0.69
C PRO A 102 11.92 25.07 1.27
N VAL A 103 11.24 25.64 2.25
CA VAL A 103 10.15 25.01 2.99
C VAL A 103 9.00 25.98 3.18
N ILE A 104 7.78 25.53 2.98
CA ILE A 104 6.54 26.21 3.43
C ILE A 104 6.26 25.71 4.84
N VAL A 105 6.20 26.65 5.79
CA VAL A 105 5.86 26.34 7.19
C VAL A 105 4.39 26.66 7.42
N ARG A 106 3.63 25.62 7.82
CA ARG A 106 2.20 25.74 8.15
C ARG A 106 1.95 25.15 9.53
N GLU A 107 1.20 25.87 10.35
CA GLU A 107 0.71 25.32 11.61
C GLU A 107 -0.37 24.29 11.34
N MET A 108 -0.23 23.12 11.94
CA MET A 108 -1.14 21.98 11.78
C MET A 108 -1.20 21.19 13.08
N SER A 109 -2.39 20.68 13.39
CA SER A 109 -2.56 19.63 14.40
C SER A 109 -1.89 18.31 13.95
N ASP A 110 -1.75 17.34 14.86
CA ASP A 110 -1.18 16.04 14.54
C ASP A 110 -2.01 15.30 13.46
N ASP A 111 -3.34 15.34 13.56
CA ASP A 111 -4.23 14.69 12.60
C ASP A 111 -4.17 15.36 11.21
N GLU A 112 -4.14 16.69 11.14
CA GLU A 112 -3.96 17.41 9.87
C GLU A 112 -2.62 17.12 9.23
N ALA A 113 -1.56 17.02 10.02
CA ALA A 113 -0.23 16.68 9.55
C ALA A 113 -0.16 15.25 8.97
N VAL A 114 -0.81 14.28 9.63
CA VAL A 114 -0.94 12.90 9.12
C VAL A 114 -1.68 12.89 7.79
N ILE A 115 -2.83 13.55 7.70
CA ILE A 115 -3.62 13.60 6.48
C ILE A 115 -2.83 14.23 5.33
N ALA A 116 -2.22 15.39 5.56
CA ALA A 116 -1.41 16.08 4.56
C ALA A 116 -0.21 15.24 4.10
N MET A 117 0.47 14.54 5.02
CA MET A 117 1.59 13.65 4.71
C MET A 117 1.14 12.48 3.84
N VAL A 118 0.03 11.83 4.18
CA VAL A 118 -0.50 10.69 3.42
C VAL A 118 -0.93 11.15 2.02
N ASP A 119 -1.68 12.25 1.90
CA ASP A 119 -2.18 12.75 0.62
C ASP A 119 -1.05 13.14 -0.33
N ALA A 120 0.00 13.80 0.19
CA ALA A 120 1.19 14.15 -0.59
C ALA A 120 1.95 12.92 -1.13
N ASN A 121 1.80 11.75 -0.54
CA ASN A 121 2.51 10.54 -0.92
C ASN A 121 1.65 9.54 -1.71
N LEU A 122 0.32 9.52 -1.52
CA LEU A 122 -0.58 8.64 -2.29
C LEU A 122 -0.64 8.97 -3.78
N GLN A 123 -0.17 10.16 -4.18
CA GLN A 123 -0.09 10.59 -5.59
C GLN A 123 1.17 10.08 -6.33
N ARG A 124 2.04 9.30 -5.65
CA ARG A 124 3.24 8.73 -6.29
C ARG A 124 2.83 7.62 -7.27
N GLU A 125 3.55 7.50 -8.39
CA GLU A 125 3.32 6.46 -9.40
C GLU A 125 3.55 5.05 -8.84
N THR A 126 4.54 4.89 -7.97
CA THR A 126 4.89 3.61 -7.36
C THR A 126 4.88 3.71 -5.85
N ILE A 127 3.97 2.96 -5.22
CA ILE A 127 3.82 2.85 -3.78
C ILE A 127 3.78 1.37 -3.43
N LEU A 128 4.60 0.94 -2.46
CA LEU A 128 4.58 -0.44 -1.99
C LEU A 128 3.25 -0.77 -1.31
N PRO A 129 2.77 -2.03 -1.41
CA PRO A 129 1.55 -2.46 -0.72
C PRO A 129 1.59 -2.19 0.79
N SER A 130 2.73 -2.40 1.44
CA SER A 130 2.92 -2.10 2.87
C SER A 130 2.80 -0.61 3.17
N GLU A 131 3.41 0.26 2.36
CA GLU A 131 3.34 1.70 2.51
C GLU A 131 1.90 2.19 2.41
N LYS A 132 1.17 1.72 1.39
CA LYS A 132 -0.22 2.05 1.16
C LYS A 132 -1.12 1.57 2.31
N ALA A 133 -0.82 0.39 2.87
CA ALA A 133 -1.53 -0.18 4.00
C ALA A 133 -1.41 0.67 5.26
N PHE A 134 -0.19 1.05 5.64
CA PHE A 134 0.05 1.89 6.81
C PHE A 134 -0.43 3.32 6.61
N ALA A 135 -0.27 3.88 5.41
CA ALA A 135 -0.77 5.22 5.06
C ALA A 135 -2.28 5.32 5.23
N TYR A 136 -3.06 4.38 4.67
CA TYR A 136 -4.50 4.34 4.85
C TYR A 136 -4.93 4.12 6.30
N LYS A 137 -4.20 3.28 7.05
CA LYS A 137 -4.46 3.09 8.47
C LYS A 137 -4.30 4.38 9.25
N MET A 138 -3.17 5.08 9.06
CA MET A 138 -2.88 6.36 9.72
C MET A 138 -3.92 7.43 9.35
N LYS A 139 -4.24 7.59 8.06
CA LYS A 139 -5.25 8.56 7.59
C LYS A 139 -6.62 8.26 8.18
N LEU A 140 -7.02 6.99 8.23
CA LEU A 140 -8.30 6.59 8.81
C LEU A 140 -8.36 6.87 10.32
N GLU A 141 -7.28 6.68 11.05
CA GLU A 141 -7.19 6.99 12.48
C GLU A 141 -7.28 8.51 12.71
N ALA A 142 -6.54 9.32 11.94
CA ALA A 142 -6.59 10.78 12.01
C ALA A 142 -8.00 11.35 11.72
N VAL A 143 -8.65 10.86 10.65
CA VAL A 143 -10.02 11.28 10.30
C VAL A 143 -11.02 10.90 11.40
N LYS A 144 -10.86 9.75 12.07
CA LYS A 144 -11.71 9.37 13.19
C LYS A 144 -11.53 10.29 14.41
N HIS A 145 -10.29 10.71 14.71
CA HIS A 145 -10.02 11.63 15.82
C HIS A 145 -10.68 12.98 15.58
N GLN A 146 -10.63 13.50 14.35
CA GLN A 146 -11.33 14.74 13.98
C GLN A 146 -12.85 14.60 14.09
N GLY A 147 -13.43 13.44 13.77
CA GLY A 147 -14.88 13.18 13.86
C GLY A 147 -15.38 13.05 15.30
N VAL A 148 -14.55 12.67 16.27
CA VAL A 148 -14.94 12.56 17.71
C VAL A 148 -15.29 13.93 18.32
N THR A 149 -14.82 15.04 17.76
CA THR A 149 -15.20 16.40 18.18
C THR A 149 -16.62 16.80 17.73
N SER A 150 -17.25 16.08 16.78
CA SER A 150 -18.64 16.28 16.35
C SER A 150 -19.46 15.00 16.61
N ARG A 151 -20.13 14.97 17.76
CA ARG A 151 -21.01 13.86 18.19
C ARG A 151 -22.17 13.67 17.22
N GLN A 152 -22.08 12.68 16.30
CA GLN A 152 -23.26 12.06 15.71
C GLN A 152 -22.99 10.57 15.42
N VAL A 153 -23.99 9.74 15.76
CA VAL A 153 -23.99 8.27 15.68
C VAL A 153 -24.06 7.85 14.20
N GLY A 154 -23.04 7.17 13.70
CA GLY A 154 -22.91 6.70 12.31
C GLY A 154 -21.47 6.67 11.77
N GLU A 155 -20.49 7.01 12.60
CA GLU A 155 -19.15 7.50 12.23
C GLU A 155 -18.19 6.51 11.57
N LYS A 156 -18.38 5.21 11.73
CA LYS A 156 -17.42 4.22 11.20
C LYS A 156 -17.46 4.08 9.66
N LEU A 157 -18.64 4.27 9.08
CA LEU A 157 -18.83 4.28 7.63
C LEU A 157 -18.37 5.61 7.01
N LEU A 158 -18.67 6.74 7.67
CA LEU A 158 -18.34 8.08 7.16
C LEU A 158 -16.81 8.28 7.02
N SER A 159 -16.00 7.72 7.93
CA SER A 159 -14.54 7.91 7.92
C SER A 159 -13.86 7.19 6.74
N VAL A 160 -14.26 5.95 6.41
CA VAL A 160 -13.70 5.23 5.27
C VAL A 160 -14.17 5.85 3.95
N THR A 161 -15.43 6.27 3.88
CA THR A 161 -16.00 7.00 2.74
C THR A 161 -15.25 8.31 2.49
N GLN A 162 -14.87 9.03 3.55
CA GLN A 162 -14.10 10.27 3.42
C GLN A 162 -12.70 9.98 2.87
N VAL A 163 -11.99 8.97 3.40
CA VAL A 163 -10.67 8.55 2.89
C VAL A 163 -10.75 8.12 1.43
N SER A 164 -11.84 7.42 1.03
CA SER A 164 -12.05 6.96 -0.35
C SER A 164 -12.32 8.10 -1.34
N ARG A 165 -12.99 9.18 -0.92
CA ARG A 165 -13.23 10.36 -1.77
C ARG A 165 -11.95 11.08 -2.17
N ASP A 166 -10.95 11.05 -1.30
CA ASP A 166 -9.66 11.72 -1.48
C ASP A 166 -8.60 10.79 -2.12
N SER A 167 -8.98 9.60 -2.56
CA SER A 167 -8.08 8.60 -3.15
C SER A 167 -8.72 7.89 -4.34
N ASP A 168 -7.90 7.30 -5.21
CA ASP A 168 -8.36 6.50 -6.36
C ASP A 168 -8.89 5.12 -5.96
N ASP A 169 -8.73 4.71 -4.69
CA ASP A 169 -9.14 3.40 -4.20
C ASP A 169 -10.56 3.42 -3.62
N SER A 170 -11.34 2.38 -3.94
CA SER A 170 -12.65 2.17 -3.33
C SER A 170 -12.54 1.87 -1.82
N GLU A 171 -13.60 2.14 -1.06
CA GLU A 171 -13.69 1.83 0.38
C GLU A 171 -13.28 0.37 0.69
N ARG A 172 -13.75 -0.57 -0.14
CA ARG A 172 -13.40 -1.98 -0.02
C ARG A 172 -11.91 -2.23 -0.22
N GLN A 173 -11.30 -1.54 -1.18
CA GLN A 173 -9.88 -1.67 -1.46
C GLN A 173 -9.03 -1.08 -0.33
N ILE A 174 -9.41 0.08 0.21
CA ILE A 174 -8.78 0.70 1.37
C ILE A 174 -8.80 -0.25 2.58
N GLN A 175 -9.95 -0.85 2.89
CA GLN A 175 -10.06 -1.82 3.98
C GLN A 175 -9.16 -3.04 3.77
N ARG A 176 -9.01 -3.51 2.54
CA ARG A 176 -8.11 -4.62 2.19
C ARG A 176 -6.64 -4.23 2.34
N TYR A 177 -6.25 -3.01 1.95
CA TYR A 177 -4.90 -2.51 2.23
C TYR A 177 -4.64 -2.44 3.74
N ILE A 178 -5.53 -1.81 4.50
CA ILE A 178 -5.41 -1.73 5.97
C ILE A 178 -5.27 -3.13 6.57
N ARG A 179 -5.93 -4.13 6.01
CA ARG A 179 -5.83 -5.50 6.50
C ARG A 179 -4.41 -6.06 6.42
N LEU A 180 -3.59 -5.64 5.44
CA LEU A 180 -2.19 -6.08 5.35
C LEU A 180 -1.34 -5.67 6.56
N THR A 181 -1.74 -4.63 7.31
CA THR A 181 -1.01 -4.21 8.53
C THR A 181 -1.04 -5.23 9.66
N TYR A 182 -1.82 -6.31 9.52
CA TYR A 182 -1.89 -7.43 10.47
C TYR A 182 -0.97 -8.60 10.11
N LEU A 183 -0.27 -8.50 8.97
CA LEU A 183 0.77 -9.47 8.62
C LEU A 183 2.03 -9.25 9.48
N ILE A 184 2.73 -10.35 9.75
CA ILE A 184 4.08 -10.24 10.32
C ILE A 184 5.01 -9.56 9.31
N PRO A 185 6.07 -8.85 9.76
CA PRO A 185 6.94 -8.05 8.87
C PRO A 185 7.53 -8.84 7.71
N GLU A 186 7.89 -10.10 7.93
CA GLU A 186 8.49 -10.98 6.94
C GLU A 186 7.52 -11.29 5.80
N LEU A 187 6.27 -11.66 6.12
CA LEU A 187 5.23 -11.91 5.10
C LEU A 187 4.86 -10.62 4.37
N LEU A 188 4.80 -9.50 5.07
CA LEU A 188 4.53 -8.20 4.46
C LEU A 188 5.65 -7.78 3.49
N SER A 189 6.92 -8.05 3.83
CA SER A 189 8.05 -7.85 2.92
C SER A 189 7.93 -8.72 1.67
N MET A 190 7.46 -9.96 1.80
CA MET A 190 7.22 -10.83 0.64
C MET A 190 6.11 -10.31 -0.28
N VAL A 191 5.15 -9.54 0.26
CA VAL A 191 4.13 -8.86 -0.55
C VAL A 191 4.75 -7.69 -1.31
N ASP A 192 5.58 -6.89 -0.66
CA ASP A 192 6.31 -5.78 -1.29
C ASP A 192 7.25 -6.28 -2.41
N ASP A 193 7.87 -7.45 -2.23
CA ASP A 193 8.72 -8.13 -3.21
C ASP A 193 7.92 -8.84 -4.33
N ASN A 194 6.59 -8.76 -4.33
CA ASN A 194 5.70 -9.49 -5.25
C ASN A 194 5.84 -11.02 -5.20
N LYS A 195 6.43 -11.60 -4.15
CA LYS A 195 6.49 -13.06 -3.92
C LYS A 195 5.12 -13.61 -3.50
N ILE A 196 4.39 -12.84 -2.68
CA ILE A 196 3.00 -13.12 -2.33
C ILE A 196 2.12 -12.07 -2.99
N ALA A 197 1.15 -12.51 -3.80
CA ALA A 197 0.22 -11.59 -4.44
C ALA A 197 -0.74 -10.94 -3.41
N PHE A 198 -1.28 -9.76 -3.73
CA PHE A 198 -2.13 -8.98 -2.84
C PHE A 198 -3.36 -9.77 -2.30
N ASN A 199 -4.07 -10.50 -3.16
CA ASN A 199 -5.27 -11.23 -2.74
C ASN A 199 -4.98 -12.35 -1.73
N PRO A 200 -4.00 -13.26 -1.96
CA PRO A 200 -3.53 -14.20 -0.95
C PRO A 200 -3.11 -13.53 0.36
N ALA A 201 -2.35 -12.43 0.29
CA ALA A 201 -1.86 -11.71 1.45
C ALA A 201 -3.00 -11.19 2.34
N VAL A 202 -4.07 -10.64 1.75
CA VAL A 202 -5.25 -10.21 2.48
C VAL A 202 -5.90 -11.38 3.24
N GLU A 203 -6.00 -12.57 2.62
CA GLU A 203 -6.59 -13.73 3.30
C GLU A 203 -5.66 -14.27 4.41
N ILE A 204 -4.35 -14.30 4.20
CA ILE A 204 -3.34 -14.71 5.20
C ILE A 204 -3.37 -13.77 6.42
N SER A 205 -3.64 -12.48 6.23
CA SER A 205 -3.69 -11.51 7.32
C SER A 205 -4.79 -11.80 8.37
N TYR A 206 -5.67 -12.77 8.13
CA TYR A 206 -6.68 -13.21 9.10
C TYR A 206 -6.18 -14.34 10.02
N LEU A 207 -5.04 -14.94 9.70
CA LEU A 207 -4.37 -15.91 10.55
C LEU A 207 -3.81 -15.22 11.79
N ASP A 208 -3.71 -15.93 12.89
CA ASP A 208 -3.03 -15.41 14.06
C ASP A 208 -1.50 -15.36 13.86
N ARG A 209 -0.78 -14.80 14.84
CA ARG A 209 0.67 -14.59 14.70
C ARG A 209 1.44 -15.91 14.63
N GLU A 210 1.06 -16.92 15.39
CA GLU A 210 1.73 -18.23 15.42
C GLU A 210 1.48 -19.00 14.13
N GLU A 211 0.26 -18.95 13.63
CA GLU A 211 -0.13 -19.53 12.33
C GLU A 211 0.63 -18.86 11.16
N GLN A 212 0.80 -17.53 11.21
CA GLN A 212 1.58 -16.80 10.22
C GLN A 212 3.07 -17.18 10.25
N LEU A 213 3.68 -17.36 11.45
CA LEU A 213 5.05 -17.82 11.59
C LEU A 213 5.21 -19.23 11.03
N THR A 214 4.30 -20.15 11.37
CA THR A 214 4.28 -21.52 10.82
C THR A 214 4.13 -21.52 9.30
N LEU A 215 3.29 -20.64 8.77
CA LEU A 215 3.12 -20.47 7.33
C LEU A 215 4.42 -19.95 6.67
N LEU A 216 5.11 -19.00 7.29
CA LEU A 216 6.39 -18.51 6.80
C LEU A 216 7.44 -19.63 6.75
N ASP A 217 7.53 -20.46 7.78
CA ASP A 217 8.42 -21.61 7.81
C ASP A 217 8.09 -22.61 6.69
N ALA A 218 6.80 -22.90 6.51
CA ALA A 218 6.33 -23.76 5.44
C ALA A 218 6.63 -23.22 4.03
N ILE A 219 6.51 -21.90 3.83
CA ILE A 219 6.91 -21.23 2.57
C ILE A 219 8.41 -21.41 2.32
N ASN A 220 9.24 -21.16 3.34
CA ASN A 220 10.69 -21.26 3.22
C ASN A 220 11.16 -22.71 2.96
N MET A 221 10.51 -23.69 3.56
CA MET A 221 10.86 -25.12 3.36
C MET A 221 10.46 -25.63 1.98
N ASN A 222 9.30 -25.18 1.45
CA ASN A 222 8.77 -25.68 0.18
C ASN A 222 9.14 -24.78 -1.02
N ASP A 223 9.82 -23.65 -0.78
CA ASP A 223 10.07 -22.58 -1.78
C ASP A 223 8.80 -22.24 -2.60
N CYS A 224 7.67 -22.14 -1.89
CA CYS A 224 6.35 -22.07 -2.51
C CYS A 224 5.39 -21.20 -1.69
N THR A 225 4.91 -20.10 -2.27
CA THR A 225 3.92 -19.24 -1.63
C THR A 225 2.48 -19.74 -1.87
N PRO A 226 1.52 -19.54 -0.95
CA PRO A 226 0.17 -20.05 -1.13
C PRO A 226 -0.56 -19.34 -2.27
N SER A 227 -1.34 -20.09 -3.03
CA SER A 227 -2.30 -19.53 -4.00
C SER A 227 -3.49 -18.88 -3.28
N HIS A 228 -4.27 -18.06 -3.99
CA HIS A 228 -5.46 -17.43 -3.40
C HIS A 228 -6.47 -18.47 -2.84
N ALA A 229 -6.69 -19.58 -3.54
CA ALA A 229 -7.57 -20.64 -3.08
C ALA A 229 -7.05 -21.32 -1.80
N GLN A 230 -5.74 -21.59 -1.73
CA GLN A 230 -5.10 -22.12 -0.54
C GLN A 230 -5.20 -21.13 0.63
N SER A 231 -4.97 -19.83 0.40
CA SER A 231 -5.09 -18.79 1.45
C SER A 231 -6.51 -18.68 2.01
N ILE A 232 -7.55 -18.76 1.17
CA ILE A 232 -8.95 -18.80 1.62
C ILE A 232 -9.20 -20.03 2.49
N ARG A 233 -8.65 -21.17 2.11
CA ARG A 233 -8.82 -22.43 2.86
C ARG A 233 -8.09 -22.37 4.21
N LEU A 234 -6.86 -21.87 4.25
CA LEU A 234 -6.11 -21.64 5.49
C LEU A 234 -6.86 -20.71 6.44
N LYS A 235 -7.34 -19.56 5.94
CA LYS A 235 -8.18 -18.65 6.71
C LYS A 235 -9.41 -19.32 7.29
N LYS A 236 -10.14 -20.11 6.49
CA LYS A 236 -11.33 -20.82 6.97
C LYS A 236 -10.97 -21.82 8.07
N MET A 237 -9.91 -22.59 7.90
CA MET A 237 -9.44 -23.54 8.92
C MET A 237 -9.01 -22.85 10.21
N SER A 238 -8.37 -21.68 10.12
CA SER A 238 -8.02 -20.83 11.28
C SER A 238 -9.28 -20.35 12.00
N GLN A 239 -10.28 -19.83 11.27
CA GLN A 239 -11.55 -19.37 11.84
C GLN A 239 -12.36 -20.48 12.51
N ASP A 240 -12.25 -21.70 11.99
CA ASP A 240 -12.90 -22.90 12.53
C ASP A 240 -12.09 -23.51 13.70
N GLY A 241 -10.90 -22.97 14.04
CA GLY A 241 -10.01 -23.50 15.09
C GLY A 241 -9.37 -24.85 14.74
N LEU A 242 -9.30 -25.17 13.45
CA LEU A 242 -8.80 -26.45 12.92
C LEU A 242 -7.43 -26.33 12.23
N LEU A 243 -6.83 -25.15 12.20
CA LEU A 243 -5.55 -24.93 11.53
C LEU A 243 -4.40 -25.40 12.41
N THR A 244 -3.79 -26.52 12.03
CA THR A 244 -2.60 -27.07 12.67
C THR A 244 -1.38 -26.84 11.78
N ALA A 245 -0.16 -26.97 12.34
CA ALA A 245 1.07 -26.90 11.56
C ALA A 245 1.06 -27.91 10.42
N ASP A 246 0.69 -29.17 10.69
CA ASP A 246 0.62 -30.23 9.67
C ASP A 246 -0.35 -29.89 8.54
N ALA A 247 -1.48 -29.24 8.88
CA ALA A 247 -2.46 -28.80 7.89
C ALA A 247 -1.89 -27.68 6.98
N ILE A 248 -1.11 -26.75 7.54
CA ILE A 248 -0.44 -25.69 6.77
C ILE A 248 0.54 -26.32 5.77
N TYR A 249 1.42 -27.23 6.24
CA TYR A 249 2.37 -27.95 5.38
C TYR A 249 1.65 -28.77 4.31
N ALA A 250 0.59 -29.50 4.66
CA ALA A 250 -0.19 -30.28 3.71
C ALA A 250 -0.81 -29.40 2.60
N VAL A 251 -1.41 -28.28 2.96
CA VAL A 251 -2.02 -27.34 2.00
C VAL A 251 -0.97 -26.74 1.05
N LEU A 252 0.23 -26.39 1.54
CA LEU A 252 1.27 -25.84 0.68
C LEU A 252 1.92 -26.89 -0.24
N SER A 253 1.98 -28.15 0.20
CA SER A 253 2.53 -29.26 -0.58
C SER A 253 1.59 -29.75 -1.70
N GLU A 254 0.34 -29.27 -1.75
CA GLU A 254 -0.61 -29.60 -2.83
C GLU A 254 -0.13 -29.00 -4.17
N GLU A 255 -0.13 -29.82 -5.23
CA GLU A 255 0.13 -29.33 -6.59
C GLU A 255 -0.84 -28.21 -6.97
N LYS A 256 -0.31 -27.04 -7.31
CA LYS A 256 -1.15 -25.94 -7.78
C LYS A 256 -1.72 -26.25 -9.16
N PRO A 257 -3.00 -25.92 -9.41
CA PRO A 257 -3.63 -26.13 -10.72
C PRO A 257 -2.84 -25.51 -11.88
N ASN A 258 -2.10 -24.41 -11.64
CA ASN A 258 -1.29 -23.73 -12.65
C ASN A 258 0.08 -24.40 -12.91
N GLN A 259 0.51 -25.34 -12.07
CA GLN A 259 1.75 -26.10 -12.24
C GLN A 259 1.53 -27.37 -13.07
N LYS A 260 0.28 -27.77 -13.33
CA LYS A 260 0.00 -28.84 -14.29
C LYS A 260 0.31 -28.32 -15.68
N GLU A 261 1.21 -28.99 -16.38
CA GLU A 261 1.46 -28.73 -17.79
C GLU A 261 0.14 -28.78 -18.56
N GLN A 262 -0.32 -27.65 -19.04
CA GLN A 262 -1.53 -27.54 -19.82
C GLN A 262 -1.17 -27.06 -21.23
N ILE A 263 -1.47 -27.87 -22.20
CA ILE A 263 -1.45 -27.45 -23.61
C ILE A 263 -2.76 -26.73 -23.87
N LYS A 264 -2.70 -25.40 -24.02
CA LYS A 264 -3.87 -24.58 -24.40
C LYS A 264 -3.93 -24.54 -25.91
N LEU A 265 -4.96 -25.19 -26.49
CA LEU A 265 -5.25 -25.10 -27.91
C LEU A 265 -6.34 -24.04 -28.13
N PRO A 266 -6.11 -23.04 -29.01
CA PRO A 266 -7.12 -22.04 -29.36
C PRO A 266 -8.38 -22.71 -29.90
N ARG A 267 -9.54 -22.34 -29.38
CA ARG A 267 -10.83 -22.93 -29.78
C ARG A 267 -11.13 -22.73 -31.25
N ASP A 268 -10.70 -21.60 -31.82
CA ASP A 268 -10.93 -21.28 -33.24
C ASP A 268 -10.11 -22.17 -34.18
N GLU A 269 -8.95 -22.66 -33.76
CA GLU A 269 -8.15 -23.62 -34.50
C GLU A 269 -8.78 -25.02 -34.47
N LEU A 270 -9.33 -25.40 -33.30
CA LEU A 270 -10.00 -26.69 -33.17
C LEU A 270 -11.33 -26.75 -33.92
N ARG A 271 -12.07 -25.63 -34.00
CA ARG A 271 -13.35 -25.55 -34.73
C ARG A 271 -13.25 -25.88 -36.22
N LYS A 272 -12.08 -25.76 -36.85
CA LYS A 272 -11.84 -26.17 -38.23
C LYS A 272 -11.98 -27.68 -38.43
N TYR A 273 -11.84 -28.46 -37.39
CA TYR A 273 -11.81 -29.93 -37.45
C TYR A 273 -13.06 -30.58 -36.85
N PHE A 274 -13.94 -29.79 -36.19
CA PHE A 274 -15.12 -30.29 -35.46
C PHE A 274 -16.39 -29.55 -35.87
N PRO A 275 -17.57 -30.23 -35.93
CA PRO A 275 -18.85 -29.60 -36.19
C PRO A 275 -19.16 -28.48 -35.17
N GLN A 276 -19.95 -27.48 -35.61
CA GLN A 276 -20.27 -26.31 -34.75
C GLN A 276 -21.11 -26.67 -33.51
N ASN A 277 -21.84 -27.76 -33.56
CA ASN A 277 -22.71 -28.25 -32.48
C ASN A 277 -22.00 -29.15 -31.47
N TYR A 278 -20.66 -29.39 -31.62
CA TYR A 278 -19.92 -30.22 -30.67
C TYR A 278 -19.66 -29.47 -29.36
N SER A 279 -19.92 -30.16 -28.24
CA SER A 279 -19.53 -29.66 -26.93
C SER A 279 -18.02 -29.79 -26.69
N ASP A 280 -17.49 -29.02 -25.77
CA ASP A 280 -16.05 -29.06 -25.43
C ASP A 280 -15.61 -30.45 -24.93
N GLU A 281 -16.52 -31.20 -24.27
CA GLU A 281 -16.28 -32.57 -23.84
C GLU A 281 -16.21 -33.57 -25.01
N GLN A 282 -17.04 -33.37 -26.02
CA GLN A 282 -16.99 -34.18 -27.23
C GLN A 282 -15.73 -33.96 -28.02
N ILE A 283 -15.33 -32.68 -28.19
CA ILE A 283 -14.07 -32.31 -28.83
C ILE A 283 -12.87 -32.94 -28.11
N LYS A 284 -12.80 -32.84 -26.78
CA LYS A 284 -11.74 -33.42 -25.96
C LYS A 284 -11.67 -34.95 -26.11
N ARG A 285 -12.81 -35.61 -26.11
CA ARG A 285 -12.91 -37.08 -26.27
C ARG A 285 -12.39 -37.53 -27.65
N ASP A 286 -12.76 -36.83 -28.70
CA ASP A 286 -12.37 -37.19 -30.05
C ASP A 286 -10.88 -36.88 -30.32
N ILE A 287 -10.34 -35.79 -29.75
CA ILE A 287 -8.89 -35.51 -29.75
C ILE A 287 -8.14 -36.67 -29.10
N LEU A 288 -8.53 -37.12 -27.91
CA LEU A 288 -7.87 -38.23 -27.21
C LEU A 288 -7.91 -39.51 -28.04
N LYS A 289 -9.04 -39.86 -28.64
CA LYS A 289 -9.16 -41.00 -29.54
C LYS A 289 -8.25 -40.89 -30.76
N GLY A 290 -8.18 -39.70 -31.37
CA GLY A 290 -7.27 -39.44 -32.50
C GLY A 290 -5.81 -39.62 -32.13
N LEU A 291 -5.40 -39.12 -30.97
CA LEU A 291 -4.03 -39.30 -30.45
C LEU A 291 -3.69 -40.77 -30.14
N GLU A 292 -4.62 -41.53 -29.62
CA GLU A 292 -4.45 -42.99 -29.43
C GLU A 292 -4.23 -43.72 -30.76
N LEU A 293 -5.00 -43.42 -31.79
CA LEU A 293 -4.83 -43.99 -33.11
C LEU A 293 -3.47 -43.64 -33.73
N LEU A 294 -3.05 -42.37 -33.59
CA LEU A 294 -1.74 -41.92 -34.08
C LEU A 294 -0.59 -42.64 -33.30
N LYS A 295 -0.74 -42.84 -32.00
CA LYS A 295 0.24 -43.60 -31.19
C LYS A 295 0.37 -45.02 -31.72
N ARG A 296 -0.75 -45.75 -31.89
CA ARG A 296 -0.75 -47.12 -32.44
C ARG A 296 -0.15 -47.21 -33.84
N GLN A 297 -0.39 -46.20 -34.68
CA GLN A 297 0.21 -46.14 -36.02
C GLN A 297 1.72 -45.92 -35.96
N ARG A 298 2.22 -45.07 -35.09
CA ARG A 298 3.66 -44.86 -34.86
C ARG A 298 4.36 -46.14 -34.33
N GLU A 299 3.72 -46.87 -33.42
CA GLU A 299 4.23 -48.12 -32.88
C GLU A 299 4.34 -49.18 -34.00
N ARG A 300 3.29 -49.39 -34.82
CA ARG A 300 3.35 -50.31 -35.99
C ARG A 300 4.45 -49.93 -37.00
N ASN A 301 4.62 -48.65 -37.28
CA ASN A 301 5.66 -48.20 -38.21
C ASN A 301 7.07 -48.33 -37.62
N ARG A 302 7.22 -48.41 -36.31
CA ARG A 302 8.50 -48.65 -35.65
C ARG A 302 8.88 -50.13 -35.65
N ASP A 303 7.87 -51.00 -35.48
CA ASP A 303 8.06 -52.47 -35.49
C ASP A 303 8.21 -53.06 -36.92
N ALA A 304 7.90 -52.23 -37.94
CA ALA A 304 8.05 -52.59 -39.35
C ALA A 304 9.40 -52.13 -39.97
N ARG A 305 10.26 -51.49 -39.19
CA ARG A 305 11.64 -51.11 -39.56
C ARG A 305 12.68 -51.98 -38.78
#